data_af58ea511612fe74bbfcd2c758112ce0
#
_entry.id   af58ea511612fe74bbfcd2c758112ce0
#
_cell.length_a   1.000
_cell.length_b   1.000
_cell.length_c   1.000
_cell.angle_alpha   90.00
_cell.angle_beta   90.00
_cell.angle_gamma   90.00
#
_symmetry.space_group_name_H-M   'P 1'
#
loop_
_entity.id
_entity.type
_entity.pdbx_description
1 polymer ?
#
loop_
_entity_poly.entity_id
_entity_poly.type
_entity_poly.pdbx_seq_one_letter_code
_entity_poly.pdbx_strand_id
1 'polypeptide(L)'
;DPLVSLGEDEGRIGFLNSWVIDEMVDGDVLVADLFSRVNLVGDNLTAAIVANVGRGMVIDGGIRDTQRIIEFPDFGVYIRRMHPEAIPGVTMPDINGVTRINTATCMPGDVVLGTMEGVIFIPPHLAEEVVVSSENVRLRDEFGQQRITEGIYTLGEVDRKFTEDMERDFVGWVANRKYWLE
;
A
#
# COMPACT_ATOMS: atom_id res chain seq x y z
N ASP A 1 -8.87 0.24 30.99
CA ASP A 1 -8.08 -0.30 29.86
C ASP A 1 -6.59 -0.17 30.20
N PRO A 2 -5.81 -1.26 30.18
CA PRO A 2 -4.38 -1.23 30.57
C PRO A 2 -3.54 -0.27 29.71
N LEU A 3 -3.84 -0.14 28.41
CA LEU A 3 -3.10 0.79 27.54
C LEU A 3 -3.45 2.25 27.82
N VAL A 4 -4.71 2.52 28.17
CA VAL A 4 -5.11 3.88 28.57
C VAL A 4 -4.40 4.26 29.87
N SER A 5 -4.42 3.38 30.87
CA SER A 5 -3.72 3.62 32.14
C SER A 5 -2.21 3.83 31.95
N LEU A 6 -1.59 3.00 31.11
CA LEU A 6 -0.16 3.16 30.78
C LEU A 6 0.13 4.50 30.11
N GLY A 7 -0.70 4.92 29.16
CA GLY A 7 -0.56 6.18 28.48
C GLY A 7 -0.76 7.39 29.41
N GLU A 8 -1.70 7.30 30.34
CA GLU A 8 -1.90 8.32 31.39
C GLU A 8 -0.68 8.42 32.32
N ASP A 9 -0.13 7.28 32.73
CA ASP A 9 1.09 7.22 33.56
C ASP A 9 2.31 7.80 32.82
N GLU A 10 2.38 7.64 31.50
CA GLU A 10 3.42 8.23 30.65
C GLU A 10 3.15 9.71 30.28
N GLY A 11 2.02 10.27 30.69
CA GLY A 11 1.61 11.64 30.37
C GLY A 11 1.19 11.85 28.92
N ARG A 12 0.80 10.81 28.20
CA ARG A 12 0.27 10.92 26.83
C ARG A 12 -1.06 11.65 26.81
N ILE A 13 -1.24 12.50 25.81
CA ILE A 13 -2.45 13.30 25.62
C ILE A 13 -3.23 12.74 24.42
N GLY A 14 -4.56 12.73 24.51
CA GLY A 14 -5.44 12.31 23.42
C GLY A 14 -5.93 10.88 23.55
N PHE A 15 -6.38 10.33 22.43
CA PHE A 15 -6.89 8.96 22.35
C PHE A 15 -5.83 8.02 21.78
N LEU A 16 -6.01 6.72 21.97
CA LEU A 16 -5.10 5.67 21.51
C LEU A 16 -4.69 5.82 20.03
N ASN A 17 -5.60 6.21 19.16
CA ASN A 17 -5.31 6.46 17.75
C ASN A 17 -4.38 7.66 17.51
N SER A 18 -4.41 8.68 18.37
CA SER A 18 -3.45 9.80 18.32
C SER A 18 -2.05 9.32 18.63
N TRP A 19 -1.91 8.47 19.63
CA TRP A 19 -0.59 7.98 20.07
C TRP A 19 0.13 7.18 18.97
N VAL A 20 -0.61 6.37 18.19
CA VAL A 20 -0.03 5.67 17.02
C VAL A 20 0.52 6.66 16.01
N ILE A 21 -0.25 7.72 15.74
CA ILE A 21 0.14 8.72 14.74
C ILE A 21 1.34 9.54 15.22
N ASP A 22 1.41 9.84 16.52
CA ASP A 22 2.52 10.58 17.10
C ASP A 22 3.86 9.80 17.06
N GLU A 23 3.80 8.47 16.94
CA GLU A 23 4.98 7.62 16.80
C GLU A 23 5.41 7.40 15.34
N MET A 24 4.62 7.83 14.35
CA MET A 24 4.95 7.68 12.93
C MET A 24 6.17 8.50 12.53
N VAL A 25 6.97 7.93 11.65
CA VAL A 25 8.15 8.57 11.05
C VAL A 25 8.02 8.71 9.54
N ASP A 26 8.94 9.44 8.91
CA ASP A 26 8.91 9.66 7.45
C ASP A 26 8.89 8.33 6.67
N GLY A 27 7.92 8.23 5.79
CA GLY A 27 7.72 7.07 4.93
C GLY A 27 6.73 6.04 5.46
N ASP A 28 6.29 6.15 6.72
CA ASP A 28 5.38 5.19 7.30
C ASP A 28 4.00 5.19 6.63
N VAL A 29 3.39 4.02 6.63
CA VAL A 29 1.98 3.80 6.27
C VAL A 29 1.25 3.25 7.48
N LEU A 30 0.18 3.92 7.89
CA LEU A 30 -0.70 3.43 8.96
C LEU A 30 -1.47 2.20 8.49
N VAL A 31 -1.26 1.06 9.13
CA VAL A 31 -2.01 -0.18 8.84
C VAL A 31 -2.83 -0.57 10.06
N ALA A 32 -4.15 -0.66 9.93
CA ALA A 32 -5.06 -0.92 11.04
C ALA A 32 -6.12 -1.98 10.72
N ASP A 33 -6.18 -3.03 11.54
CA ASP A 33 -7.29 -3.99 11.56
C ASP A 33 -8.39 -3.49 12.50
N LEU A 34 -9.56 -3.21 11.95
CA LEU A 34 -10.75 -2.77 12.67
C LEU A 34 -11.92 -3.75 12.47
N PHE A 35 -11.62 -5.01 12.20
CA PHE A 35 -12.61 -6.07 11.97
C PHE A 35 -13.67 -5.71 10.91
N SER A 36 -13.29 -4.89 9.92
CA SER A 36 -14.19 -4.38 8.88
C SER A 36 -15.42 -3.60 9.38
N ARG A 37 -15.48 -3.22 10.65
CA ARG A 37 -16.70 -2.70 11.30
C ARG A 37 -16.59 -1.29 11.89
N VAL A 38 -15.40 -0.90 12.31
CA VAL A 38 -15.16 0.34 13.04
C VAL A 38 -14.60 1.40 12.10
N ASN A 39 -14.87 2.67 12.40
CA ASN A 39 -14.23 3.80 11.75
C ASN A 39 -13.08 4.29 12.63
N LEU A 40 -11.92 4.57 12.04
CA LEU A 40 -10.75 5.02 12.78
C LEU A 40 -10.41 6.48 12.51
N VAL A 41 -10.38 6.89 11.26
CA VAL A 41 -9.73 8.12 10.82
C VAL A 41 -10.75 9.09 10.23
N GLY A 42 -10.57 10.37 10.54
CA GLY A 42 -11.18 11.50 9.86
C GLY A 42 -10.09 12.47 9.37
N ASP A 43 -10.48 13.65 8.93
CA ASP A 43 -9.59 14.64 8.32
C ASP A 43 -8.48 15.13 9.28
N ASN A 44 -8.79 15.35 10.55
CA ASN A 44 -7.79 15.80 11.54
C ASN A 44 -6.67 14.78 11.76
N LEU A 45 -7.02 13.48 11.88
CA LEU A 45 -6.02 12.43 12.02
C LEU A 45 -5.22 12.23 10.74
N THR A 46 -5.88 12.35 9.58
CA THR A 46 -5.17 12.33 8.29
C THR A 46 -4.20 13.48 8.17
N ALA A 47 -4.59 14.70 8.57
CA ALA A 47 -3.69 15.85 8.59
C ALA A 47 -2.47 15.60 9.49
N ALA A 48 -2.67 14.98 10.65
CA ALA A 48 -1.57 14.62 11.55
C ALA A 48 -0.63 13.57 10.93
N ILE A 49 -1.18 12.54 10.27
CA ILE A 49 -0.37 11.53 9.54
C ILE A 49 0.49 12.20 8.46
N VAL A 50 -0.13 13.08 7.66
CA VAL A 50 0.58 13.82 6.60
C VAL A 50 1.64 14.76 7.19
N ALA A 51 1.35 15.43 8.31
CA ALA A 51 2.31 16.30 9.00
C ALA A 51 3.52 15.53 9.55
N ASN A 52 3.33 14.28 9.98
CA ASN A 52 4.40 13.38 10.38
C ASN A 52 5.05 12.65 9.18
N VAL A 53 4.80 13.16 7.96
CA VAL A 53 5.36 12.63 6.69
C VAL A 53 4.96 11.19 6.40
N GLY A 54 3.83 10.72 6.96
CA GLY A 54 3.21 9.45 6.59
C GLY A 54 2.75 9.44 5.14
N ARG A 55 2.87 8.30 4.47
CA ARG A 55 2.63 8.16 3.02
C ARG A 55 1.25 7.63 2.68
N GLY A 56 0.52 7.15 3.66
CA GLY A 56 -0.81 6.61 3.42
C GLY A 56 -1.39 5.86 4.60
N MET A 57 -2.55 5.25 4.35
CA MET A 57 -3.21 4.38 5.31
C MET A 57 -3.91 3.21 4.65
N VAL A 58 -3.84 2.05 5.29
CA VAL A 58 -4.55 0.82 4.94
C VAL A 58 -5.40 0.41 6.13
N ILE A 59 -6.72 0.50 6.00
CA ILE A 59 -7.63 0.31 7.11
C ILE A 59 -8.65 -0.77 6.79
N ASP A 60 -8.62 -1.90 7.48
CA ASP A 60 -9.68 -2.89 7.42
C ASP A 60 -10.89 -2.42 8.24
N GLY A 61 -11.48 -1.34 7.80
CA GLY A 61 -12.57 -0.62 8.44
C GLY A 61 -13.03 0.56 7.63
N GLY A 62 -13.54 1.59 8.31
CA GLY A 62 -14.07 2.79 7.69
C GLY A 62 -13.30 4.06 8.04
N ILE A 63 -13.52 5.07 7.22
CA ILE A 63 -13.12 6.45 7.47
C ILE A 63 -14.30 7.39 7.28
N ARG A 64 -14.20 8.60 7.84
CA ARG A 64 -15.10 9.73 7.58
C ARG A 64 -14.35 10.89 6.94
N ASP A 65 -15.06 11.95 6.61
CA ASP A 65 -14.50 13.22 6.08
C ASP A 65 -13.72 13.03 4.77
N THR A 66 -14.10 12.03 3.98
CA THR A 66 -13.40 11.60 2.76
C THR A 66 -13.21 12.70 1.73
N GLN A 67 -14.15 13.66 1.63
CA GLN A 67 -14.04 14.80 0.71
C GLN A 67 -12.80 15.67 0.99
N ARG A 68 -12.38 15.76 2.26
CA ARG A 68 -11.15 16.46 2.63
C ARG A 68 -9.92 15.58 2.53
N ILE A 69 -10.07 14.30 2.82
CA ILE A 69 -8.95 13.36 2.79
C ILE A 69 -8.40 13.20 1.37
N ILE A 70 -9.25 13.18 0.35
CA ILE A 70 -8.82 13.08 -1.05
C ILE A 70 -8.09 14.32 -1.59
N GLU A 71 -8.12 15.43 -0.85
CA GLU A 71 -7.41 16.66 -1.22
C GLU A 71 -5.91 16.61 -0.84
N PHE A 72 -5.51 15.68 0.04
CA PHE A 72 -4.09 15.51 0.38
C PHE A 72 -3.33 14.89 -0.80
N PRO A 73 -2.33 15.60 -1.36
CA PRO A 73 -1.55 15.08 -2.48
C PRO A 73 -0.66 13.91 -2.04
N ASP A 74 -0.44 12.99 -2.96
CA ASP A 74 0.50 11.86 -2.79
C ASP A 74 0.25 11.00 -1.54
N PHE A 75 -1.01 10.95 -1.08
CA PHE A 75 -1.42 10.20 0.10
C PHE A 75 -2.34 9.02 -0.28
N GLY A 76 -1.84 7.81 -0.12
CA GLY A 76 -2.57 6.58 -0.45
C GLY A 76 -3.62 6.22 0.61
N VAL A 77 -4.88 5.94 0.19
CA VAL A 77 -5.97 5.58 1.10
C VAL A 77 -6.66 4.30 0.66
N TYR A 78 -6.53 3.25 1.46
CA TYR A 78 -7.12 1.93 1.21
C TYR A 78 -8.02 1.53 2.37
N ILE A 79 -9.31 1.39 2.11
CA ILE A 79 -10.36 1.23 3.14
C ILE A 79 -11.45 0.28 2.70
N ARG A 80 -12.24 -0.21 3.65
CA ARG A 80 -13.44 -1.01 3.37
C ARG A 80 -14.66 -0.17 3.03
N ARG A 81 -14.82 0.98 3.69
CA ARG A 81 -16.01 1.81 3.56
C ARG A 81 -15.79 3.24 3.97
N MET A 82 -16.74 4.09 3.58
CA MET A 82 -16.90 5.44 4.07
C MET A 82 -18.14 5.48 4.98
N HIS A 83 -18.02 6.13 6.13
CA HIS A 83 -19.14 6.22 7.07
C HIS A 83 -18.96 7.44 7.98
N PRO A 84 -19.99 8.25 8.27
CA PRO A 84 -19.87 9.49 9.04
C PRO A 84 -19.69 9.29 10.55
N GLU A 85 -19.80 8.06 11.04
CA GLU A 85 -19.70 7.73 12.46
C GLU A 85 -18.32 8.09 13.03
N ALA A 86 -18.32 8.62 14.26
CA ALA A 86 -17.10 8.74 15.03
C ALA A 86 -16.65 7.38 15.55
N ILE A 87 -15.41 7.30 16.04
CA ILE A 87 -14.88 6.10 16.68
C ILE A 87 -15.82 5.68 17.83
N PRO A 88 -16.33 4.45 17.85
CA PRO A 88 -17.09 3.93 18.97
C PRO A 88 -16.16 3.61 20.16
N GLY A 89 -16.73 3.19 21.29
CA GLY A 89 -15.98 2.70 22.44
C GLY A 89 -15.28 1.39 22.12
N VAL A 90 -14.05 1.49 21.62
CA VAL A 90 -13.15 0.38 21.30
C VAL A 90 -11.86 0.50 22.07
N THR A 91 -11.18 -0.62 22.26
CA THR A 91 -9.84 -0.66 22.82
C THR A 91 -8.85 -1.08 21.74
N MET A 92 -7.63 -0.62 21.84
CA MET A 92 -6.52 -1.02 20.99
C MET A 92 -5.66 -2.03 21.75
N PRO A 93 -5.56 -3.26 21.28
CA PRO A 93 -4.80 -4.29 22.01
C PRO A 93 -3.30 -4.14 21.84
N ASP A 94 -2.84 -3.56 20.74
CA ASP A 94 -1.42 -3.47 20.42
C ASP A 94 -1.13 -2.31 19.46
N ILE A 95 0.11 -1.78 19.52
CA ILE A 95 0.70 -0.80 18.60
C ILE A 95 2.00 -1.41 18.06
N ASN A 96 2.26 -1.26 16.76
CA ASN A 96 3.40 -1.86 16.08
C ASN A 96 3.47 -3.38 16.22
N GLY A 97 2.30 -4.02 16.34
CA GLY A 97 2.14 -5.47 16.34
C GLY A 97 1.84 -6.04 14.95
N VAL A 98 1.75 -7.37 14.90
CA VAL A 98 1.32 -8.07 13.69
C VAL A 98 -0.15 -7.76 13.42
N THR A 99 -0.45 -7.23 12.25
CA THR A 99 -1.79 -6.82 11.84
C THR A 99 -2.28 -7.70 10.68
N ARG A 100 -3.59 -7.91 10.63
CA ARG A 100 -4.21 -8.65 9.53
C ARG A 100 -5.22 -7.78 8.80
N ILE A 101 -5.02 -7.63 7.50
CA ILE A 101 -5.95 -6.96 6.59
C ILE A 101 -6.64 -8.03 5.75
N ASN A 102 -7.88 -8.37 6.09
CA ASN A 102 -8.61 -9.49 5.52
C ASN A 102 -7.83 -10.82 5.71
N THR A 103 -7.27 -11.39 4.64
CA THR A 103 -6.48 -12.63 4.64
C THR A 103 -4.97 -12.38 4.61
N ALA A 104 -4.54 -11.14 4.36
CA ALA A 104 -3.13 -10.78 4.31
C ALA A 104 -2.59 -10.41 5.70
N THR A 105 -1.41 -10.88 6.02
CA THR A 105 -0.69 -10.48 7.23
C THR A 105 0.24 -9.32 6.89
N CYS A 106 0.24 -8.29 7.72
CA CYS A 106 1.18 -7.18 7.69
C CYS A 106 2.02 -7.21 8.96
N MET A 107 3.32 -7.17 8.79
CA MET A 107 4.26 -7.06 9.92
C MET A 107 4.83 -5.64 9.98
N PRO A 108 5.17 -5.15 11.18
CA PRO A 108 5.86 -3.88 11.31
C PRO A 108 7.12 -3.84 10.45
N GLY A 109 7.26 -2.79 9.65
CA GLY A 109 8.38 -2.63 8.72
C GLY A 109 8.17 -3.24 7.33
N ASP A 110 7.06 -3.93 7.06
CA ASP A 110 6.73 -4.36 5.70
C ASP A 110 6.61 -3.17 4.74
N VAL A 111 7.13 -3.33 3.54
CA VAL A 111 6.92 -2.36 2.46
C VAL A 111 5.50 -2.49 1.95
N VAL A 112 4.78 -1.38 1.90
CA VAL A 112 3.40 -1.33 1.42
C VAL A 112 3.37 -0.86 -0.02
N LEU A 113 2.94 -1.72 -0.94
CA LEU A 113 2.66 -1.34 -2.32
C LEU A 113 1.15 -1.33 -2.53
N GLY A 114 0.63 -0.16 -2.84
CA GLY A 114 -0.78 0.05 -3.11
C GLY A 114 -1.04 0.52 -4.54
N THR A 115 -2.01 -0.10 -5.21
CA THR A 115 -2.49 0.26 -6.55
C THR A 115 -4.01 0.38 -6.56
N MET A 116 -4.60 0.66 -7.71
CA MET A 116 -6.07 0.66 -7.84
C MET A 116 -6.70 -0.73 -7.63
N GLU A 117 -5.94 -1.80 -7.84
CA GLU A 117 -6.39 -3.18 -7.65
C GLU A 117 -6.33 -3.64 -6.20
N GLY A 118 -5.50 -2.99 -5.36
CA GLY A 118 -5.38 -3.35 -3.96
C GLY A 118 -4.01 -3.06 -3.34
N VAL A 119 -3.72 -3.74 -2.25
CA VAL A 119 -2.51 -3.54 -1.46
C VAL A 119 -1.83 -4.88 -1.24
N ILE A 120 -0.51 -4.88 -1.35
CA ILE A 120 0.35 -5.99 -0.91
C ILE A 120 1.35 -5.51 0.14
N PHE A 121 1.70 -6.41 1.05
CA PHE A 121 2.71 -6.21 2.08
C PHE A 121 3.92 -7.06 1.73
N ILE A 122 5.08 -6.42 1.60
CA ILE A 122 6.31 -7.06 1.14
C ILE A 122 7.33 -7.02 2.29
N PRO A 123 7.76 -8.17 2.81
CA PRO A 123 8.83 -8.22 3.79
C PRO A 123 10.08 -7.48 3.28
N PRO A 124 10.74 -6.63 4.09
CA PRO A 124 11.83 -5.78 3.63
C PRO A 124 12.97 -6.54 2.94
N HIS A 125 13.28 -7.74 3.43
CA HIS A 125 14.35 -8.57 2.87
C HIS A 125 14.05 -9.14 1.48
N LEU A 126 12.80 -9.08 1.03
CA LEU A 126 12.36 -9.50 -0.31
C LEU A 126 12.13 -8.32 -1.26
N ALA A 127 12.13 -7.09 -0.76
CA ALA A 127 11.71 -5.93 -1.54
C ALA A 127 12.58 -5.73 -2.81
N GLU A 128 13.90 -5.84 -2.71
CA GLU A 128 14.80 -5.69 -3.85
C GLU A 128 14.57 -6.76 -4.91
N GLU A 129 14.46 -8.04 -4.49
CA GLU A 129 14.20 -9.16 -5.41
C GLU A 129 12.86 -8.99 -6.12
N VAL A 130 11.81 -8.60 -5.38
CA VAL A 130 10.47 -8.35 -5.93
C VAL A 130 10.52 -7.23 -6.96
N VAL A 131 11.19 -6.10 -6.68
CA VAL A 131 11.31 -4.99 -7.61
C VAL A 131 12.02 -5.42 -8.90
N VAL A 132 13.17 -6.06 -8.78
CA VAL A 132 13.96 -6.52 -9.96
C VAL A 132 13.16 -7.51 -10.80
N SER A 133 12.49 -8.46 -10.16
CA SER A 133 11.65 -9.45 -10.84
C SER A 133 10.46 -8.79 -11.55
N SER A 134 9.77 -7.87 -10.85
CA SER A 134 8.60 -7.17 -11.39
C SER A 134 8.95 -6.30 -12.59
N GLU A 135 10.09 -5.60 -12.57
CA GLU A 135 10.53 -4.81 -13.72
C GLU A 135 10.78 -5.67 -14.97
N ASN A 136 11.33 -6.87 -14.79
CA ASN A 136 11.54 -7.80 -15.91
C ASN A 136 10.20 -8.32 -16.46
N VAL A 137 9.24 -8.66 -15.58
CA VAL A 137 7.89 -9.07 -15.99
C VAL A 137 7.20 -7.92 -16.73
N ARG A 138 7.24 -6.70 -16.18
CA ARG A 138 6.64 -5.51 -16.79
C ARG A 138 7.16 -5.27 -18.22
N LEU A 139 8.47 -5.39 -18.43
CA LEU A 139 9.07 -5.22 -19.75
C LEU A 139 8.59 -6.30 -20.73
N ARG A 140 8.45 -7.54 -20.27
CA ARG A 140 7.92 -8.65 -21.09
C ARG A 140 6.46 -8.45 -21.46
N ASP A 141 5.66 -7.97 -20.52
CA ASP A 141 4.25 -7.66 -20.76
C ASP A 141 4.09 -6.52 -21.77
N GLU A 142 4.85 -5.44 -21.63
CA GLU A 142 4.83 -4.32 -22.57
C GLU A 142 5.26 -4.76 -23.98
N PHE A 143 6.32 -5.57 -24.09
CA PHE A 143 6.73 -6.16 -25.35
C PHE A 143 5.63 -7.02 -25.95
N GLY A 144 5.05 -7.92 -25.16
CA GLY A 144 3.98 -8.81 -25.59
C GLY A 144 2.76 -8.05 -26.09
N GLN A 145 2.30 -7.05 -25.35
CA GLN A 145 1.17 -6.18 -25.74
C GLN A 145 1.44 -5.46 -27.07
N GLN A 146 2.64 -4.93 -27.24
CA GLN A 146 3.01 -4.30 -28.49
C GLN A 146 3.01 -5.28 -29.67
N ARG A 147 3.65 -6.44 -29.51
CA ARG A 147 3.73 -7.47 -30.56
C ARG A 147 2.38 -8.04 -30.94
N ILE A 148 1.46 -8.20 -29.97
CA ILE A 148 0.05 -8.58 -30.23
C ILE A 148 -0.64 -7.50 -31.06
N THR A 149 -0.49 -6.24 -30.69
CA THR A 149 -1.11 -5.10 -31.39
C THR A 149 -0.58 -4.98 -32.84
N GLU A 150 0.69 -5.27 -33.06
CA GLU A 150 1.33 -5.29 -34.37
C GLU A 150 0.98 -6.54 -35.20
N GLY A 151 0.31 -7.52 -34.60
CA GLY A 151 -0.05 -8.79 -35.25
C GLY A 151 1.13 -9.74 -35.50
N ILE A 152 2.24 -9.54 -34.75
CA ILE A 152 3.46 -10.36 -34.90
C ILE A 152 3.31 -11.66 -34.13
N TYR A 153 2.78 -11.59 -32.90
CA TYR A 153 2.50 -12.75 -32.06
C TYR A 153 1.04 -12.79 -31.63
N THR A 154 0.56 -13.98 -31.37
CA THR A 154 -0.77 -14.21 -30.76
C THR A 154 -0.71 -14.12 -29.25
N LEU A 155 -1.84 -13.89 -28.60
CA LEU A 155 -1.96 -13.92 -27.14
C LEU A 155 -1.43 -15.26 -26.57
N GLY A 156 -1.80 -16.39 -27.20
CA GLY A 156 -1.38 -17.71 -26.73
C GLY A 156 0.12 -17.96 -26.83
N GLU A 157 0.84 -17.24 -27.70
CA GLU A 157 2.30 -17.30 -27.79
C GLU A 157 2.95 -16.44 -26.70
N VAL A 158 2.40 -15.25 -26.43
CA VAL A 158 2.91 -14.30 -25.44
C VAL A 158 2.69 -14.82 -24.01
N ASP A 159 1.58 -15.50 -23.73
CA ASP A 159 1.24 -16.04 -22.40
C ASP A 159 2.07 -17.27 -22.02
N ARG A 160 2.97 -17.71 -22.89
CA ARG A 160 3.86 -18.86 -22.63
C ARG A 160 5.28 -18.38 -22.37
N LYS A 161 6.12 -19.34 -21.96
CA LYS A 161 7.56 -19.11 -22.00
C LYS A 161 7.97 -18.76 -23.43
N PHE A 162 8.65 -17.65 -23.60
CA PHE A 162 9.12 -17.19 -24.90
C PHE A 162 10.01 -18.24 -25.58
N THR A 163 9.81 -18.41 -26.87
CA THR A 163 10.71 -19.21 -27.70
C THR A 163 12.05 -18.49 -27.89
N GLU A 164 13.06 -19.17 -28.40
CA GLU A 164 14.36 -18.53 -28.69
C GLU A 164 14.25 -17.36 -29.66
N ASP A 165 13.34 -17.43 -30.62
CA ASP A 165 13.09 -16.34 -31.56
C ASP A 165 12.44 -15.14 -30.87
N MET A 166 11.47 -15.38 -30.02
CA MET A 166 10.84 -14.35 -29.22
C MET A 166 11.81 -13.68 -28.22
N GLU A 167 12.70 -14.49 -27.61
CA GLU A 167 13.74 -13.94 -26.73
C GLU A 167 14.72 -13.03 -27.50
N ARG A 168 15.10 -13.40 -28.72
CA ARG A 168 15.94 -12.55 -29.58
C ARG A 168 15.21 -11.26 -29.96
N ASP A 169 13.93 -11.32 -30.32
CA ASP A 169 13.11 -10.16 -30.61
C ASP A 169 12.96 -9.27 -29.38
N PHE A 170 12.70 -9.83 -28.20
CA PHE A 170 12.61 -9.11 -26.94
C PHE A 170 13.90 -8.36 -26.60
N VAL A 171 15.04 -9.02 -26.70
CA VAL A 171 16.35 -8.38 -26.49
C VAL A 171 16.57 -7.20 -27.45
N GLY A 172 16.24 -7.38 -28.72
CA GLY A 172 16.30 -6.32 -29.74
C GLY A 172 15.36 -5.16 -29.41
N TRP A 173 14.14 -5.48 -28.96
CA TRP A 173 13.15 -4.48 -28.57
C TRP A 173 13.61 -3.65 -27.35
N VAL A 174 14.12 -4.31 -26.32
CA VAL A 174 14.66 -3.62 -25.13
C VAL A 174 15.84 -2.72 -25.50
N ALA A 175 16.75 -3.20 -26.36
CA ALA A 175 17.91 -2.42 -26.80
C ALA A 175 17.49 -1.15 -27.53
N ASN A 176 16.49 -1.23 -28.41
CA ASN A 176 15.97 -0.07 -29.16
C ASN A 176 15.23 0.92 -28.25
N ARG A 177 14.60 0.47 -27.16
CA ARG A 177 13.89 1.33 -26.21
C ARG A 177 14.80 2.27 -25.42
N LYS A 178 16.03 1.88 -25.16
CA LYS A 178 17.01 2.74 -24.47
C LYS A 178 17.32 4.06 -25.19
N TYR A 179 17.04 4.13 -26.50
CA TYR A 179 17.23 5.35 -27.28
C TYR A 179 16.03 6.33 -27.22
N TRP A 180 14.93 5.97 -26.55
CA TRP A 180 13.76 6.86 -26.42
C TRP A 180 13.64 7.48 -25.02
N LEU A 181 14.60 7.19 -24.11
CA LEU A 181 14.63 7.69 -22.73
C LEU A 181 15.68 8.79 -22.53
N GLU A 182 16.33 9.24 -23.60
CA GLU A 182 17.17 10.44 -23.69
C GLU A 182 16.41 11.59 -24.37
#